data_af7e72b40e49e143151d55b4414deec6
#
_entry.id   af7e72b40e49e143151d55b4414deec6
#
_cell.length_a   1.000
_cell.length_b   1.000
_cell.length_c   1.000
_cell.angle_alpha   90.00
_cell.angle_beta   90.00
_cell.angle_gamma   90.00
#
_symmetry.space_group_name_H-M   'P 1'
#
loop_
_entity.id
_entity.type
_entity.pdbx_description
1 polymer ?
#
loop_
_entity_poly.entity_id
_entity_poly.type
_entity_poly.pdbx_seq_one_letter_code
_entity_poly.pdbx_strand_id
1 'polypeptide(L)'
;MSKKHWDNIYATKGMKEVSWFQEVPQTSLDLIASLRLKKDASIIDIGGGDGFLVDHLLTLGYTNITVLDISKNAIKRAKERLGKDSNKVKWIVSDITEFEPIDKYDIWHDRAVFHFLTTEKDKNNYKKLVDYAISGYMLLATFSDDGPNKCSGLEICKYSELDLKSQFKGSFTVIDSFKKDHFTPFTTTQNFTISLFKRD
;
A
#
# COMPACT_ATOMS: atom_id res chain seq x y z
N MET A 1 1.37 -1.58 -14.69
CA MET A 1 2.79 -1.60 -14.20
C MET A 1 3.53 -2.78 -14.79
N SER A 2 4.89 -2.80 -14.78
CA SER A 2 5.63 -3.94 -15.37
C SER A 2 5.83 -5.05 -14.34
N LYS A 3 5.04 -6.12 -14.43
CA LYS A 3 5.20 -7.33 -13.61
C LYS A 3 6.63 -7.89 -13.68
N LYS A 4 7.22 -7.94 -14.89
CA LYS A 4 8.60 -8.43 -15.09
C LYS A 4 9.63 -7.62 -14.31
N HIS A 5 9.46 -6.31 -14.21
CA HIS A 5 10.35 -5.44 -13.44
C HIS A 5 10.33 -5.81 -11.95
N TRP A 6 9.14 -5.92 -11.36
CA TRP A 6 8.98 -6.23 -9.94
C TRP A 6 9.40 -7.67 -9.62
N ASP A 7 9.03 -8.65 -10.44
CA ASP A 7 9.51 -10.02 -10.27
C ASP A 7 11.04 -10.11 -10.28
N ASN A 8 11.71 -9.33 -11.15
CA ASN A 8 13.17 -9.28 -11.18
C ASN A 8 13.76 -8.64 -9.91
N ILE A 9 13.18 -7.53 -9.44
CA ILE A 9 13.64 -6.88 -8.21
C ILE A 9 13.57 -7.85 -7.03
N TYR A 10 12.43 -8.48 -6.81
CA TYR A 10 12.26 -9.45 -5.73
C TYR A 10 13.02 -10.78 -5.94
N ALA A 11 13.48 -11.08 -7.14
CA ALA A 11 14.35 -12.22 -7.39
C ALA A 11 15.83 -11.92 -7.07
N THR A 12 16.27 -10.66 -7.22
CA THR A 12 17.69 -10.29 -7.23
C THR A 12 18.12 -9.47 -6.01
N LYS A 13 17.20 -8.78 -5.33
CA LYS A 13 17.51 -7.93 -4.18
C LYS A 13 17.02 -8.54 -2.87
N GLY A 14 17.84 -8.44 -1.83
CA GLY A 14 17.44 -8.76 -0.46
C GLY A 14 16.47 -7.72 0.12
N MET A 15 15.79 -8.06 1.23
CA MET A 15 14.79 -7.18 1.85
C MET A 15 15.36 -5.81 2.25
N LYS A 16 16.60 -5.74 2.75
CA LYS A 16 17.27 -4.48 3.14
C LYS A 16 17.99 -3.78 1.98
N GLU A 17 17.90 -4.33 0.78
CA GLU A 17 18.51 -3.76 -0.44
C GLU A 17 17.50 -2.97 -1.28
N VAL A 18 16.35 -2.64 -0.70
CA VAL A 18 15.30 -1.84 -1.35
C VAL A 18 14.98 -0.61 -0.50
N SER A 19 14.74 0.51 -1.16
CA SER A 19 14.58 1.80 -0.47
C SER A 19 13.29 1.91 0.36
N TRP A 20 12.30 1.09 0.08
CA TRP A 20 11.00 1.10 0.79
C TRP A 20 10.95 0.19 2.01
N PHE A 21 12.04 -0.51 2.34
CA PHE A 21 12.11 -1.41 3.48
C PHE A 21 11.73 -0.70 4.78
N GLN A 22 10.84 -1.33 5.55
CA GLN A 22 10.50 -0.97 6.93
C GLN A 22 10.33 -2.27 7.73
N GLU A 23 11.12 -2.46 8.75
CA GLU A 23 10.96 -3.60 9.67
C GLU A 23 9.67 -3.43 10.48
N VAL A 24 9.39 -2.20 10.92
CA VAL A 24 8.14 -1.83 11.57
C VAL A 24 7.53 -0.66 10.78
N PRO A 25 6.42 -0.85 10.07
CA PRO A 25 5.71 0.22 9.37
C PRO A 25 4.87 1.05 10.35
N GLN A 26 5.52 1.71 11.31
CA GLN A 26 4.91 2.33 12.48
C GLN A 26 3.78 3.28 12.12
N THR A 27 3.97 4.12 11.10
CA THR A 27 2.95 5.10 10.70
C THR A 27 1.66 4.42 10.22
N SER A 28 1.79 3.37 9.40
CA SER A 28 0.63 2.59 8.96
C SER A 28 -0.07 1.91 10.14
N LEU A 29 0.71 1.35 11.06
CA LEU A 29 0.17 0.69 12.25
C LEU A 29 -0.55 1.66 13.18
N ASP A 30 0.01 2.85 13.42
CA ASP A 30 -0.59 3.88 14.28
C ASP A 30 -1.92 4.39 13.68
N LEU A 31 -1.94 4.65 12.37
CA LEU A 31 -3.16 5.09 11.69
C LEU A 31 -4.23 4.00 11.70
N ILE A 32 -3.89 2.74 11.42
CA ILE A 32 -4.83 1.62 11.50
C ILE A 32 -5.37 1.45 12.93
N ALA A 33 -4.48 1.52 13.93
CA ALA A 33 -4.88 1.41 15.34
C ALA A 33 -5.81 2.55 15.79
N SER A 34 -5.60 3.77 15.29
CA SER A 34 -6.44 4.93 15.62
C SER A 34 -7.90 4.77 15.20
N LEU A 35 -8.16 3.93 14.19
CA LEU A 35 -9.51 3.64 13.70
C LEU A 35 -10.33 2.76 14.65
N ARG A 36 -9.69 2.08 15.61
CA ARG A 36 -10.33 1.23 16.64
C ARG A 36 -11.32 0.20 16.07
N LEU A 37 -11.00 -0.34 14.90
CA LEU A 37 -11.84 -1.34 14.24
C LEU A 37 -11.77 -2.69 14.95
N LYS A 38 -12.79 -3.52 14.72
CA LYS A 38 -12.80 -4.91 15.20
C LYS A 38 -11.68 -5.70 14.56
N LYS A 39 -11.25 -6.79 15.19
CA LYS A 39 -10.16 -7.63 14.70
C LYS A 39 -10.52 -8.48 13.48
N ASP A 40 -11.79 -8.62 13.18
CA ASP A 40 -12.32 -9.25 11.97
C ASP A 40 -12.56 -8.27 10.81
N ALA A 41 -12.25 -6.97 11.00
CA ALA A 41 -12.32 -5.98 9.93
C ALA A 41 -11.48 -6.43 8.73
N SER A 42 -12.05 -6.29 7.53
CA SER A 42 -11.40 -6.68 6.28
C SER A 42 -10.36 -5.64 5.87
N ILE A 43 -9.10 -6.06 5.83
CA ILE A 43 -7.95 -5.22 5.48
C ILE A 43 -7.33 -5.74 4.19
N ILE A 44 -7.10 -4.86 3.22
CA ILE A 44 -6.30 -5.17 2.05
C ILE A 44 -5.05 -4.28 2.02
N ASP A 45 -3.88 -4.91 1.82
CA ASP A 45 -2.59 -4.25 1.63
C ASP A 45 -2.20 -4.32 0.15
N ILE A 46 -2.25 -3.19 -0.52
CA ILE A 46 -2.00 -3.05 -1.95
C ILE A 46 -0.50 -2.84 -2.19
N GLY A 47 0.08 -3.70 -3.02
CA GLY A 47 1.53 -3.71 -3.23
C GLY A 47 2.28 -4.10 -1.95
N GLY A 48 1.66 -4.93 -1.10
CA GLY A 48 2.24 -5.33 0.18
C GLY A 48 3.59 -6.04 0.05
N GLY A 49 3.85 -6.64 -1.11
CA GLY A 49 5.14 -7.21 -1.43
C GLY A 49 5.61 -8.25 -0.44
N ASP A 50 6.87 -8.14 -0.03
CA ASP A 50 7.45 -8.85 1.11
C ASP A 50 7.53 -7.96 2.37
N GLY A 51 6.74 -6.86 2.42
CA GLY A 51 6.65 -5.95 3.54
C GLY A 51 6.13 -6.59 4.82
N PHE A 52 6.42 -5.96 5.95
CA PHE A 52 6.13 -6.51 7.29
C PHE A 52 4.78 -6.07 7.87
N LEU A 53 3.97 -5.29 7.14
CA LEU A 53 2.67 -4.85 7.65
C LEU A 53 1.79 -6.05 8.03
N VAL A 54 1.73 -7.06 7.19
CA VAL A 54 0.94 -8.28 7.41
C VAL A 54 1.36 -9.03 8.68
N ASP A 55 2.66 -9.10 8.99
CA ASP A 55 3.20 -9.76 10.19
C ASP A 55 2.70 -9.05 11.46
N HIS A 56 2.77 -7.71 11.46
CA HIS A 56 2.30 -6.89 12.58
C HIS A 56 0.77 -6.92 12.72
N LEU A 57 0.01 -6.91 11.63
CA LEU A 57 -1.45 -7.03 11.68
C LEU A 57 -1.88 -8.36 12.29
N LEU A 58 -1.23 -9.47 11.91
CA LEU A 58 -1.48 -10.79 12.52
C LEU A 58 -1.14 -10.78 14.02
N THR A 59 0.00 -10.20 14.40
CA THR A 59 0.42 -10.07 15.81
C THR A 59 -0.56 -9.23 16.62
N LEU A 60 -1.14 -8.20 16.01
CA LEU A 60 -2.19 -7.36 16.62
C LEU A 60 -3.57 -8.05 16.67
N GLY A 61 -3.68 -9.28 16.15
CA GLY A 61 -4.87 -10.11 16.21
C GLY A 61 -5.90 -9.86 15.09
N TYR A 62 -5.54 -9.16 14.02
CA TYR A 62 -6.41 -9.06 12.85
C TYR A 62 -6.50 -10.41 12.14
N THR A 63 -7.71 -10.81 11.73
CA THR A 63 -8.00 -12.15 11.21
C THR A 63 -8.45 -12.17 9.75
N ASN A 64 -8.78 -11.01 9.17
CA ASN A 64 -9.28 -10.91 7.80
C ASN A 64 -8.37 -10.00 6.97
N ILE A 65 -7.21 -10.54 6.60
CA ILE A 65 -6.15 -9.81 5.91
C ILE A 65 -5.99 -10.35 4.50
N THR A 66 -5.96 -9.45 3.53
CA THR A 66 -5.61 -9.71 2.13
C THR A 66 -4.34 -8.94 1.79
N VAL A 67 -3.40 -9.58 1.10
CA VAL A 67 -2.22 -8.92 0.52
C VAL A 67 -2.28 -9.09 -0.98
N LEU A 68 -2.23 -8.00 -1.71
CA LEU A 68 -2.15 -7.97 -3.16
C LEU A 68 -0.80 -7.42 -3.59
N ASP A 69 -0.14 -8.12 -4.49
CA ASP A 69 1.07 -7.63 -5.15
C ASP A 69 1.15 -8.15 -6.59
N ILE A 70 1.75 -7.36 -7.46
CA ILE A 70 1.99 -7.74 -8.86
C ILE A 70 3.05 -8.83 -8.99
N SER A 71 3.98 -8.93 -8.01
CA SER A 71 5.09 -9.86 -8.03
C SER A 71 4.77 -11.16 -7.28
N LYS A 72 4.81 -12.25 -8.01
CA LYS A 72 4.75 -13.60 -7.43
C LYS A 72 5.94 -13.87 -6.49
N ASN A 73 7.12 -13.32 -6.79
CA ASN A 73 8.31 -13.51 -5.98
C ASN A 73 8.19 -12.80 -4.63
N ALA A 74 7.60 -11.60 -4.61
CA ALA A 74 7.31 -10.86 -3.39
C ALA A 74 6.37 -11.65 -2.46
N ILE A 75 5.24 -12.10 -2.99
CA ILE A 75 4.27 -12.92 -2.25
C ILE A 75 4.90 -14.22 -1.73
N LYS A 76 5.73 -14.89 -2.55
CA LYS A 76 6.44 -16.11 -2.14
C LYS A 76 7.31 -15.84 -0.91
N ARG A 77 8.12 -14.77 -0.93
CA ARG A 77 9.02 -14.39 0.18
C ARG A 77 8.23 -14.07 1.46
N ALA A 78 7.12 -13.33 1.35
CA ALA A 78 6.26 -13.03 2.49
C ALA A 78 5.68 -14.32 3.11
N LYS A 79 5.20 -15.25 2.27
CA LYS A 79 4.68 -16.55 2.73
C LYS A 79 5.74 -17.40 3.42
N GLU A 80 6.95 -17.46 2.86
CA GLU A 80 8.08 -18.19 3.43
C GLU A 80 8.47 -17.64 4.80
N ARG A 81 8.52 -16.29 4.95
CA ARG A 81 8.79 -15.62 6.22
C ARG A 81 7.73 -15.92 7.28
N LEU A 82 6.45 -15.85 6.93
CA LEU A 82 5.33 -16.10 7.84
C LEU A 82 5.17 -17.59 8.19
N GLY A 83 5.70 -18.50 7.38
CA GLY A 83 5.57 -19.93 7.60
C GLY A 83 4.10 -20.36 7.69
N LYS A 84 3.72 -21.03 8.80
CA LYS A 84 2.34 -21.52 9.02
C LYS A 84 1.30 -20.40 9.09
N ASP A 85 1.69 -19.22 9.55
CA ASP A 85 0.77 -18.07 9.65
C ASP A 85 0.36 -17.51 8.30
N SER A 86 1.09 -17.83 7.22
CA SER A 86 0.71 -17.47 5.86
C SER A 86 -0.67 -18.00 5.43
N ASN A 87 -1.14 -19.09 6.05
CA ASN A 87 -2.48 -19.67 5.81
C ASN A 87 -3.62 -18.81 6.37
N LYS A 88 -3.33 -17.85 7.24
CA LYS A 88 -4.31 -16.91 7.82
C LYS A 88 -4.55 -15.69 6.92
N VAL A 89 -3.83 -15.58 5.80
CA VAL A 89 -3.84 -14.41 4.92
C VAL A 89 -4.31 -14.82 3.53
N LYS A 90 -5.17 -14.01 2.92
CA LYS A 90 -5.55 -14.14 1.51
C LYS A 90 -4.49 -13.46 0.65
N TRP A 91 -3.89 -14.21 -0.27
CA TRP A 91 -2.82 -13.72 -1.14
C TRP A 91 -3.31 -13.61 -2.57
N ILE A 92 -3.11 -12.44 -3.19
CA ILE A 92 -3.53 -12.15 -4.57
C ILE A 92 -2.31 -11.68 -5.36
N VAL A 93 -2.00 -12.37 -6.47
CA VAL A 93 -0.98 -11.93 -7.42
C VAL A 93 -1.69 -11.29 -8.60
N SER A 94 -1.72 -9.95 -8.62
CA SER A 94 -2.41 -9.18 -9.68
C SER A 94 -1.79 -7.80 -9.84
N ASP A 95 -1.84 -7.25 -11.07
CA ASP A 95 -1.69 -5.81 -11.28
C ASP A 95 -2.93 -5.12 -10.71
N ILE A 96 -2.74 -4.03 -9.97
CA ILE A 96 -3.86 -3.26 -9.40
C ILE A 96 -4.79 -2.70 -10.47
N THR A 97 -4.28 -2.47 -11.68
CA THR A 97 -5.07 -1.97 -12.82
C THR A 97 -5.97 -3.03 -13.44
N GLU A 98 -5.75 -4.31 -13.11
CA GLU A 98 -6.51 -5.48 -13.56
C GLU A 98 -7.25 -6.17 -12.42
N PHE A 99 -7.11 -5.64 -11.20
CA PHE A 99 -7.74 -6.25 -10.02
C PHE A 99 -9.23 -5.96 -9.96
N GLU A 100 -10.02 -7.02 -9.88
CA GLU A 100 -11.47 -6.98 -9.72
C GLU A 100 -11.85 -7.60 -8.37
N PRO A 101 -12.06 -6.79 -7.32
CA PRO A 101 -12.43 -7.28 -6.01
C PRO A 101 -13.86 -7.86 -6.00
N ILE A 102 -14.01 -9.02 -5.39
CA ILE A 102 -15.31 -9.64 -5.14
C ILE A 102 -15.90 -9.07 -3.84
N ASP A 103 -15.04 -8.85 -2.85
CA ASP A 103 -15.41 -8.38 -1.51
C ASP A 103 -15.14 -6.87 -1.35
N LYS A 104 -15.80 -6.26 -0.37
CA LYS A 104 -15.48 -4.92 0.09
C LYS A 104 -14.51 -4.98 1.28
N TYR A 105 -13.75 -3.89 1.45
CA TYR A 105 -12.74 -3.78 2.48
C TYR A 105 -13.06 -2.63 3.44
N ASP A 106 -12.90 -2.88 4.75
CA ASP A 106 -13.02 -1.87 5.78
C ASP A 106 -11.79 -0.96 5.82
N ILE A 107 -10.61 -1.52 5.47
CA ILE A 107 -9.36 -0.77 5.30
C ILE A 107 -8.72 -1.15 3.98
N TRP A 108 -8.44 -0.14 3.18
CA TRP A 108 -7.59 -0.18 2.00
C TRP A 108 -6.28 0.51 2.34
N HIS A 109 -5.20 -0.24 2.42
CA HIS A 109 -3.87 0.29 2.64
C HIS A 109 -3.10 0.26 1.32
N ASP A 110 -2.59 1.41 0.89
CA ASP A 110 -1.73 1.54 -0.29
C ASP A 110 -0.54 2.44 0.07
N ARG A 111 0.61 1.82 0.21
CA ARG A 111 1.86 2.52 0.40
C ARG A 111 2.74 2.36 -0.83
N ALA A 112 2.76 3.41 -1.66
CA ALA A 112 3.61 3.51 -2.83
C ALA A 112 3.20 2.65 -4.06
N VAL A 113 1.88 2.39 -4.25
CA VAL A 113 1.38 1.81 -5.51
C VAL A 113 0.70 2.86 -6.36
N PHE A 114 -0.19 3.67 -5.80
CA PHE A 114 -0.91 4.70 -6.53
C PHE A 114 0.01 5.66 -7.29
N HIS A 115 1.17 6.00 -6.75
CA HIS A 115 2.10 6.93 -7.40
C HIS A 115 2.73 6.37 -8.70
N PHE A 116 2.69 5.05 -8.94
CA PHE A 116 3.12 4.46 -10.20
C PHE A 116 2.07 4.56 -11.32
N LEU A 117 0.84 4.97 -11.00
CA LEU A 117 -0.22 5.17 -11.98
C LEU A 117 -0.03 6.55 -12.64
N THR A 118 0.79 6.60 -13.68
CA THR A 118 1.21 7.85 -14.32
C THR A 118 0.25 8.32 -15.42
N THR A 119 -0.66 7.45 -15.90
CA THR A 119 -1.66 7.84 -16.91
C THR A 119 -2.99 8.21 -16.26
N GLU A 120 -3.71 9.16 -16.85
CA GLU A 120 -5.06 9.53 -16.37
C GLU A 120 -6.05 8.35 -16.44
N LYS A 121 -5.87 7.47 -17.42
CA LYS A 121 -6.67 6.23 -17.54
C LYS A 121 -6.49 5.36 -16.29
N ASP A 122 -5.25 5.07 -15.89
CA ASP A 122 -4.96 4.20 -14.76
C ASP A 122 -5.41 4.82 -13.44
N LYS A 123 -5.18 6.14 -13.25
CA LYS A 123 -5.68 6.87 -12.09
C LYS A 123 -7.20 6.82 -11.99
N ASN A 124 -7.92 7.02 -13.10
CA ASN A 124 -9.38 6.96 -13.12
C ASN A 124 -9.89 5.52 -12.88
N ASN A 125 -9.22 4.51 -13.39
CA ASN A 125 -9.55 3.13 -13.09
C ASN A 125 -9.35 2.81 -11.60
N TYR A 126 -8.23 3.25 -11.01
CA TYR A 126 -7.99 3.10 -9.57
C TYR A 126 -9.04 3.81 -8.73
N LYS A 127 -9.43 5.04 -9.10
CA LYS A 127 -10.52 5.78 -8.41
C LYS A 127 -11.85 5.01 -8.43
N LYS A 128 -12.24 4.47 -9.58
CA LYS A 128 -13.44 3.62 -9.69
C LYS A 128 -13.33 2.34 -8.86
N LEU A 129 -12.13 1.74 -8.84
CA LEU A 129 -11.85 0.54 -8.06
C LEU A 129 -12.03 0.80 -6.56
N VAL A 130 -11.39 1.82 -6.01
CA VAL A 130 -11.50 2.15 -4.58
C VAL A 130 -12.90 2.62 -4.20
N ASP A 131 -13.58 3.32 -5.12
CA ASP A 131 -14.97 3.73 -4.95
C ASP A 131 -15.92 2.54 -4.80
N TYR A 132 -15.68 1.46 -5.52
CA TYR A 132 -16.42 0.22 -5.42
C TYR A 132 -16.01 -0.63 -4.22
N ALA A 133 -14.69 -0.77 -4.00
CA ALA A 133 -14.12 -1.78 -3.10
C ALA A 133 -14.06 -1.36 -1.63
N ILE A 134 -14.09 -0.06 -1.32
CA ILE A 134 -13.92 0.42 0.05
C ILE A 134 -15.27 0.70 0.69
N SER A 135 -15.49 0.12 1.88
CA SER A 135 -16.65 0.37 2.73
C SER A 135 -16.33 1.27 3.93
N GLY A 136 -15.06 1.44 4.28
CA GLY A 136 -14.61 2.15 5.47
C GLY A 136 -13.54 3.20 5.20
N TYR A 137 -12.29 2.82 5.24
CA TYR A 137 -11.16 3.75 5.23
C TYR A 137 -10.13 3.42 4.17
N MET A 138 -9.48 4.46 3.64
CA MET A 138 -8.32 4.33 2.75
C MET A 138 -7.13 5.04 3.38
N LEU A 139 -6.04 4.31 3.62
CA LEU A 139 -4.75 4.85 3.96
C LEU A 139 -3.89 4.85 2.70
N LEU A 140 -3.57 6.02 2.21
CA LEU A 140 -2.81 6.21 0.98
C LEU A 140 -1.52 6.96 1.26
N ALA A 141 -0.38 6.39 0.89
CA ALA A 141 0.93 7.01 1.00
C ALA A 141 1.65 7.02 -0.36
N THR A 142 2.01 8.21 -0.82
CA THR A 142 2.71 8.45 -2.08
C THR A 142 3.97 9.28 -1.83
N PHE A 143 4.89 9.34 -2.79
CA PHE A 143 5.91 10.39 -2.69
C PHE A 143 5.25 11.77 -2.72
N SER A 144 5.72 12.63 -1.82
CA SER A 144 5.27 14.04 -1.75
C SER A 144 5.88 14.86 -2.90
N ASP A 145 5.43 16.08 -3.04
CA ASP A 145 6.04 17.09 -3.92
C ASP A 145 7.53 17.33 -3.59
N ASP A 146 7.95 17.12 -2.32
CA ASP A 146 9.36 17.17 -1.88
C ASP A 146 10.10 15.83 -2.04
N GLY A 147 9.38 14.77 -2.42
CA GLY A 147 9.93 13.42 -2.58
C GLY A 147 10.72 13.23 -3.88
N PRO A 148 11.30 12.01 -4.06
CA PRO A 148 12.03 11.65 -5.27
C PRO A 148 11.15 11.69 -6.54
N ASN A 149 11.79 11.90 -7.70
CA ASN A 149 11.09 11.88 -8.99
C ASN A 149 10.91 10.46 -9.57
N LYS A 150 11.63 9.48 -9.03
CA LYS A 150 11.58 8.07 -9.45
C LYS A 150 11.53 7.15 -8.26
N CYS A 151 10.86 6.01 -8.40
CA CYS A 151 10.90 4.92 -7.45
C CYS A 151 11.34 3.65 -8.17
N SER A 152 12.36 2.98 -7.65
CA SER A 152 12.92 1.76 -8.27
C SER A 152 13.28 1.93 -9.77
N GLY A 153 13.75 3.11 -10.17
CA GLY A 153 14.07 3.45 -11.55
C GLY A 153 12.88 3.78 -12.44
N LEU A 154 11.66 3.65 -11.94
CA LEU A 154 10.43 3.97 -12.68
C LEU A 154 9.97 5.40 -12.42
N GLU A 155 9.36 6.01 -13.43
CA GLU A 155 8.66 7.29 -13.29
C GLU A 155 7.45 7.14 -12.38
N ILE A 156 7.18 8.18 -11.58
CA ILE A 156 6.05 8.24 -10.65
C ILE A 156 5.36 9.61 -10.71
N CYS A 157 4.16 9.67 -10.17
CA CYS A 157 3.49 10.93 -9.85
C CYS A 157 3.75 11.29 -8.40
N LYS A 158 4.08 12.55 -8.14
CA LYS A 158 4.17 13.10 -6.78
C LYS A 158 2.87 13.80 -6.41
N TYR A 159 2.53 13.78 -5.14
CA TYR A 159 1.28 14.36 -4.66
C TYR A 159 1.51 15.16 -3.38
N SER A 160 1.06 16.41 -3.36
CA SER A 160 0.84 17.14 -2.12
C SER A 160 -0.42 16.63 -1.40
N GLU A 161 -0.65 17.07 -0.18
CA GLU A 161 -1.87 16.78 0.59
C GLU A 161 -3.13 17.27 -0.14
N LEU A 162 -3.05 18.46 -0.78
CA LEU A 162 -4.14 19.03 -1.56
C LEU A 162 -4.41 18.23 -2.84
N ASP A 163 -3.37 17.72 -3.49
CA ASP A 163 -3.51 16.89 -4.68
C ASP A 163 -4.25 15.59 -4.33
N LEU A 164 -3.85 14.86 -3.28
CA LEU A 164 -4.52 13.64 -2.85
C LEU A 164 -5.99 13.91 -2.47
N LYS A 165 -6.24 14.98 -1.70
CA LYS A 165 -7.61 15.40 -1.36
C LYS A 165 -8.45 15.65 -2.62
N SER A 166 -7.87 16.32 -3.63
CA SER A 166 -8.56 16.62 -4.89
C SER A 166 -8.86 15.34 -5.70
N GLN A 167 -7.91 14.37 -5.72
CA GLN A 167 -8.06 13.13 -6.47
C GLN A 167 -9.29 12.29 -6.02
N PHE A 168 -9.62 12.30 -4.73
CA PHE A 168 -10.66 11.46 -4.14
C PHE A 168 -11.87 12.23 -3.62
N LYS A 169 -11.98 13.53 -3.98
CA LYS A 169 -13.11 14.38 -3.63
C LYS A 169 -14.42 13.81 -4.19
N GLY A 170 -15.46 13.77 -3.37
CA GLY A 170 -16.83 13.35 -3.73
C GLY A 170 -17.12 11.88 -3.44
N SER A 171 -16.11 11.09 -3.06
CA SER A 171 -16.28 9.71 -2.60
C SER A 171 -15.67 9.50 -1.22
N PHE A 172 -14.72 10.36 -0.86
CA PHE A 172 -13.97 10.23 0.40
C PHE A 172 -13.74 11.60 1.05
N THR A 173 -13.87 11.62 2.37
CA THR A 173 -13.48 12.74 3.23
C THR A 173 -12.10 12.47 3.84
N VAL A 174 -11.19 13.44 3.77
CA VAL A 174 -9.88 13.37 4.44
C VAL A 174 -10.07 13.52 5.94
N ILE A 175 -9.58 12.55 6.71
CA ILE A 175 -9.56 12.59 8.18
C ILE A 175 -8.26 13.19 8.67
N ASP A 176 -7.14 12.75 8.08
CA ASP A 176 -5.80 13.20 8.42
C ASP A 176 -4.93 13.20 7.17
N SER A 177 -4.01 14.18 7.06
CA SER A 177 -3.07 14.24 5.96
C SER A 177 -1.84 15.03 6.38
N PHE A 178 -0.66 14.47 6.13
CA PHE A 178 0.61 15.05 6.52
C PHE A 178 1.77 14.51 5.68
N LYS A 179 2.88 15.25 5.68
CA LYS A 179 4.15 14.78 5.10
C LYS A 179 5.00 14.08 6.15
N LYS A 180 5.69 13.03 5.76
CA LYS A 180 6.60 12.28 6.63
C LYS A 180 7.80 11.73 5.88
N ASP A 181 8.95 11.83 6.52
CA ASP A 181 10.19 11.24 6.03
C ASP A 181 10.24 9.73 6.32
N HIS A 182 10.63 8.99 5.30
CA HIS A 182 11.04 7.61 5.39
C HIS A 182 12.56 7.52 5.23
N PHE A 183 13.23 7.00 6.26
CA PHE A 183 14.67 6.73 6.23
C PHE A 183 14.91 5.38 5.58
N THR A 184 15.61 5.40 4.45
CA THR A 184 15.93 4.17 3.70
C THR A 184 17.11 3.43 4.33
N PRO A 185 17.29 2.12 4.04
CA PRO A 185 18.50 1.40 4.46
C PRO A 185 19.83 1.97 3.91
N PHE A 186 19.74 2.86 2.93
CA PHE A 186 20.91 3.50 2.26
C PHE A 186 21.27 4.86 2.87
N THR A 187 20.78 5.18 4.07
CA THR A 187 21.00 6.47 4.76
C THR A 187 20.47 7.67 3.96
N THR A 188 19.53 7.46 3.05
CA THR A 188 18.83 8.51 2.32
C THR A 188 17.41 8.67 2.84
N THR A 189 16.81 9.81 2.54
CA THR A 189 15.46 10.14 2.97
C THR A 189 14.53 10.20 1.76
N GLN A 190 13.33 9.65 1.90
CA GLN A 190 12.24 9.77 0.95
C GLN A 190 11.04 10.41 1.65
N ASN A 191 10.61 11.57 1.19
CA ASN A 191 9.46 12.24 1.77
C ASN A 191 8.15 11.76 1.14
N PHE A 192 7.20 11.38 2.00
CA PHE A 192 5.88 10.89 1.63
C PHE A 192 4.79 11.86 2.04
N THR A 193 3.76 12.01 1.22
CA THR A 193 2.45 12.47 1.64
C THR A 193 1.63 11.25 2.05
N ILE A 194 1.11 11.29 3.26
CA ILE A 194 0.30 10.22 3.85
C ILE A 194 -1.08 10.81 4.15
N SER A 195 -2.12 10.18 3.63
CA SER A 195 -3.50 10.64 3.85
C SER A 195 -4.38 9.48 4.30
N LEU A 196 -5.15 9.72 5.34
CA LEU A 196 -6.20 8.84 5.81
C LEU A 196 -7.55 9.40 5.39
N PHE A 197 -8.29 8.62 4.63
CA PHE A 197 -9.60 8.96 4.11
C PHE A 197 -10.66 8.07 4.75
N LYS A 198 -11.85 8.61 4.87
CA LYS A 198 -13.06 7.86 5.22
C LYS A 198 -14.02 7.90 4.04
N ARG A 199 -14.66 6.78 3.73
CA ARG A 199 -15.75 6.68 2.77
C ARG A 199 -16.94 7.54 3.24
N ASP A 200 -17.50 8.34 2.33
CA ASP A 200 -18.65 9.21 2.58
C ASP A 200 -19.95 8.41 2.73
#